data_0c9ea05cea191bae9935c22941b47f93
#
_entry.id   0c9ea05cea191bae9935c22941b47f93
#
_cell.length_a   1.000
_cell.length_b   1.000
_cell.length_c   1.000
_cell.angle_alpha   90.00
_cell.angle_beta   90.00
_cell.angle_gamma   90.00
#
_symmetry.space_group_name_H-M   'P 1'
#
loop_
_entity.id
_entity.type
_entity.pdbx_description
1 polymer ?
#
loop_
_entity_poly.entity_id
_entity_poly.type
_entity_poly.pdbx_seq_one_letter_code
_entity_poly.pdbx_strand_id
1 'polypeptide(L)'
;MKNKPILYLIRGIPGSGKSTLAYQLFNSGLVQHVFEADEYFIQDGEYKFDSTKLYAAHRHCQQRTVNALADGLNVCVSNTSTTRKEVETYEQIARATGATLIS
;
A
#
# COMPACT_ATOMS: atom_id res chain seq x y z
N MET A 1 -2.94 -9.63 24.33
CA MET A 1 -3.24 -10.23 23.03
C MET A 1 -3.09 -9.19 21.94
N LYS A 2 -2.24 -9.45 20.95
CA LYS A 2 -2.06 -8.51 19.85
C LYS A 2 -3.24 -8.61 18.89
N ASN A 3 -3.83 -7.48 18.55
CA ASN A 3 -4.83 -7.42 17.51
C ASN A 3 -4.17 -7.72 16.17
N LYS A 4 -4.90 -8.39 15.28
CA LYS A 4 -4.40 -8.61 13.93
C LYS A 4 -4.28 -7.27 13.21
N PRO A 5 -3.17 -7.01 12.51
CA PRO A 5 -3.07 -5.80 11.72
C PRO A 5 -4.07 -5.85 10.56
N ILE A 6 -4.39 -4.67 10.04
CA ILE A 6 -5.32 -4.54 8.92
C ILE A 6 -4.58 -3.93 7.75
N LEU A 7 -4.75 -4.53 6.59
CA LEU A 7 -4.25 -4.01 5.32
C LEU A 7 -5.43 -3.51 4.51
N TYR A 8 -5.52 -2.20 4.32
CA TYR A 8 -6.50 -1.58 3.44
C TYR A 8 -5.88 -1.43 2.05
N LEU A 9 -6.51 -2.04 1.07
CA LEU A 9 -6.05 -1.92 -0.32
C LEU A 9 -7.06 -1.07 -1.10
N ILE A 10 -6.66 0.16 -1.41
CA ILE A 10 -7.48 1.09 -2.15
C ILE A 10 -7.04 1.06 -3.60
N ARG A 11 -7.97 0.76 -4.49
CA ARG A 11 -7.74 0.67 -5.93
C ARG A 11 -8.54 1.74 -6.64
N GLY A 12 -8.03 2.20 -7.75
CA GLY A 12 -8.77 3.16 -8.56
C GLY A 12 -7.87 3.89 -9.55
N ILE A 13 -8.52 4.58 -10.48
CA ILE A 13 -7.84 5.42 -11.44
C ILE A 13 -7.52 6.77 -10.81
N PRO A 14 -6.56 7.54 -11.38
CA PRO A 14 -6.29 8.89 -10.89
C PRO A 14 -7.57 9.74 -10.90
N GLY A 15 -7.75 10.52 -9.83
CA GLY A 15 -8.92 11.39 -9.71
C GLY A 15 -10.17 10.73 -9.14
N SER A 16 -10.10 9.46 -8.72
CA SER A 16 -11.25 8.74 -8.17
C SER A 16 -11.52 9.00 -6.68
N GLY A 17 -10.77 9.91 -6.07
CA GLY A 17 -10.86 10.15 -4.62
C GLY A 17 -10.03 9.19 -3.77
N LYS A 18 -9.22 8.38 -4.39
CA LYS A 18 -8.39 7.37 -3.74
C LYS A 18 -7.46 7.97 -2.67
N SER A 19 -6.79 9.06 -3.00
CA SER A 19 -5.87 9.72 -2.08
C SER A 19 -6.61 10.33 -0.89
N THR A 20 -7.80 10.89 -1.12
CA THR A 20 -8.62 11.45 -0.06
C THR A 20 -9.01 10.39 0.96
N LEU A 21 -9.43 9.22 0.48
CA LEU A 21 -9.79 8.12 1.36
C LEU A 21 -8.57 7.63 2.18
N ALA A 22 -7.41 7.52 1.54
CA ALA A 22 -6.19 7.11 2.22
C ALA A 22 -5.82 8.11 3.33
N TYR A 23 -5.91 9.39 3.06
CA TYR A 23 -5.63 10.41 4.07
C TYR A 23 -6.64 10.39 5.21
N GLN A 24 -7.90 10.11 4.93
CA GLN A 24 -8.92 9.99 5.97
C GLN A 24 -8.60 8.83 6.90
N LEU A 25 -8.18 7.69 6.36
CA LEU A 25 -7.78 6.55 7.17
C LEU A 25 -6.58 6.88 8.06
N PHE A 26 -5.60 7.56 7.51
CA PHE A 26 -4.41 7.96 8.24
C PHE A 26 -4.74 8.99 9.34
N ASN A 27 -5.50 10.01 9.01
CA ASN A 27 -5.83 11.08 9.95
C ASN A 27 -6.74 10.60 11.08
N SER A 28 -7.56 9.59 10.84
CA SER A 28 -8.43 9.02 11.88
C SER A 28 -7.70 8.04 12.80
N GLY A 29 -6.44 7.72 12.50
CA GLY A 29 -5.66 6.79 13.29
C GLY A 29 -5.92 5.33 12.96
N LEU A 30 -6.70 5.03 11.93
CA LEU A 30 -7.00 3.65 11.54
C LEU A 30 -5.81 2.96 10.90
N VAL A 31 -4.91 3.72 10.26
CA VAL A 31 -3.67 3.19 9.70
C VAL A 31 -2.49 4.04 10.16
N GLN A 32 -1.34 3.41 10.33
CA GLN A 32 -0.10 4.09 10.71
C GLN A 32 0.74 4.48 9.51
N HIS A 33 0.50 3.84 8.36
CA HIS A 33 1.23 4.11 7.13
C HIS A 33 0.31 4.09 5.92
N VAL A 34 0.60 4.97 4.97
CA VAL A 34 0.00 4.95 3.63
C VAL A 34 1.15 4.77 2.64
N PHE A 35 1.11 3.69 1.87
CA PHE A 35 2.14 3.37 0.88
C PHE A 35 1.56 3.40 -0.52
N GLU A 36 2.35 3.93 -1.44
CA GLU A 36 2.04 3.95 -2.88
C GLU A 36 3.29 3.51 -3.65
N ALA A 37 3.11 2.74 -4.71
CA ALA A 37 4.24 2.32 -5.54
C ALA A 37 4.95 3.52 -6.16
N ASP A 38 4.21 4.56 -6.51
CA ASP A 38 4.76 5.77 -7.13
C ASP A 38 5.77 6.49 -6.24
N GLU A 39 5.75 6.27 -4.93
CA GLU A 39 6.73 6.87 -4.03
C GLU A 39 8.16 6.49 -4.39
N TYR A 40 8.34 5.32 -5.02
CA TYR A 40 9.64 4.85 -5.47
C TYR A 40 10.32 5.82 -6.44
N PHE A 41 9.52 6.57 -7.19
CA PHE A 41 10.00 7.49 -8.22
C PHE A 41 10.29 8.90 -7.69
N ILE A 42 10.04 9.14 -6.40
CA ILE A 42 10.34 10.43 -5.80
C ILE A 42 11.81 10.45 -5.38
N GLN A 43 12.59 11.34 -6.00
CA GLN A 43 14.02 11.50 -5.70
C GLN A 43 14.31 12.97 -5.47
N ASP A 44 14.92 13.29 -4.31
CA ASP A 44 15.27 14.67 -3.95
C ASP A 44 14.09 15.64 -4.06
N GLY A 45 12.89 15.16 -3.71
CA GLY A 45 11.66 15.95 -3.77
C GLY A 45 11.05 16.07 -5.17
N GLU A 46 11.61 15.41 -6.17
CA GLU A 46 11.10 15.43 -7.53
C GLU A 46 10.57 14.06 -7.94
N TYR A 47 9.44 14.06 -8.65
CA TYR A 47 8.88 12.85 -9.22
C TYR A 47 9.55 12.56 -10.56
N LYS A 48 10.27 11.43 -10.63
CA LYS A 48 11.00 11.01 -11.83
C LYS A 48 10.53 9.63 -12.27
N PHE A 49 9.41 9.58 -12.98
CA PHE A 49 8.83 8.33 -13.46
C PHE A 49 9.75 7.66 -14.49
N ASP A 50 9.93 6.35 -14.32
CA ASP A 50 10.69 5.50 -15.23
C ASP A 50 9.96 4.18 -15.40
N SER A 51 9.35 3.96 -16.57
CA SER A 51 8.54 2.77 -16.82
C SER A 51 9.33 1.47 -16.74
N THR A 52 10.65 1.51 -16.93
CA THR A 52 11.50 0.32 -16.80
C THR A 52 11.65 -0.14 -15.35
N LYS A 53 11.28 0.70 -14.40
CA LYS A 53 11.42 0.42 -12.96
C LYS A 53 10.09 0.17 -12.26
N LEU A 54 8.99 -0.01 -13.00
CA LEU A 54 7.68 -0.26 -12.41
C LEU A 54 7.67 -1.51 -11.53
N TYR A 55 8.32 -2.57 -11.99
CA TYR A 55 8.41 -3.80 -11.20
C TYR A 55 9.11 -3.54 -9.87
N ALA A 56 10.23 -2.82 -9.91
CA ALA A 56 10.96 -2.49 -8.69
C ALA A 56 10.13 -1.61 -7.76
N ALA A 57 9.35 -0.68 -8.32
CA ALA A 57 8.48 0.20 -7.53
C ALA A 57 7.41 -0.61 -6.79
N HIS A 58 6.78 -1.58 -7.46
CA HIS A 58 5.79 -2.44 -6.81
C HIS A 58 6.43 -3.33 -5.75
N ARG A 59 7.60 -3.88 -6.04
CA ARG A 59 8.34 -4.70 -5.07
C ARG A 59 8.68 -3.90 -3.82
N HIS A 60 9.12 -2.67 -3.99
CA HIS A 60 9.46 -1.79 -2.88
C HIS A 60 8.23 -1.50 -2.01
N CYS A 61 7.10 -1.20 -2.64
CA CYS A 61 5.84 -0.97 -1.91
C CYS A 61 5.41 -2.23 -1.15
N GLN A 62 5.47 -3.39 -1.78
CA GLN A 62 5.13 -4.66 -1.16
C GLN A 62 6.02 -4.96 0.05
N GLN A 63 7.33 -4.73 -0.07
CA GLN A 63 8.26 -5.00 1.02
C GLN A 63 8.01 -4.08 2.22
N ARG A 64 7.73 -2.81 1.97
CA ARG A 64 7.39 -1.88 3.05
C ARG A 64 6.10 -2.31 3.75
N THR A 65 5.13 -2.80 2.99
CA THR A 65 3.87 -3.29 3.52
C THR A 65 4.09 -4.50 4.42
N VAL A 66 4.89 -5.48 3.96
CA VAL A 66 5.22 -6.65 4.75
C VAL A 66 5.87 -6.25 6.06
N ASN A 67 6.87 -5.37 6.01
CA ASN A 67 7.61 -4.96 7.20
C ASN A 67 6.69 -4.29 8.23
N ALA A 68 5.82 -3.41 7.79
CA ALA A 68 4.92 -2.70 8.69
C ALA A 68 3.87 -3.64 9.31
N LEU A 69 3.28 -4.53 8.50
CA LEU A 69 2.31 -5.49 9.01
C LEU A 69 2.96 -6.48 9.97
N ALA A 70 4.20 -6.90 9.69
CA ALA A 70 4.93 -7.79 10.59
C ALA A 70 5.19 -7.14 11.95
N ASP A 71 5.29 -5.81 11.98
CA ASP A 71 5.43 -5.04 13.22
C ASP A 71 4.08 -4.81 13.92
N GLY A 72 2.99 -5.34 13.38
CA GLY A 72 1.66 -5.20 13.97
C GLY A 72 0.96 -3.89 13.64
N LEU A 73 1.46 -3.15 12.65
CA LEU A 73 0.89 -1.87 12.26
C LEU A 73 -0.17 -2.04 11.18
N ASN A 74 -1.16 -1.16 11.20
CA ASN A 74 -2.18 -1.12 10.14
C ASN A 74 -1.66 -0.27 8.99
N VAL A 75 -1.91 -0.74 7.76
CA VAL A 75 -1.34 -0.13 6.56
C VAL A 75 -2.43 0.08 5.53
N CYS A 76 -2.36 1.20 4.82
CA CYS A 76 -3.15 1.46 3.62
C CYS A 76 -2.21 1.46 2.42
N VAL A 77 -2.53 0.66 1.42
CA VAL A 77 -1.83 0.69 0.13
C VAL A 77 -2.78 1.30 -0.88
N SER A 78 -2.34 2.38 -1.53
CA SER A 78 -3.14 3.13 -2.48
C SER A 78 -2.40 3.15 -3.81
N ASN A 79 -2.80 2.27 -4.73
CA ASN A 79 -2.15 2.14 -6.04
C ASN A 79 -3.12 2.41 -7.18
N THR A 80 -2.60 3.05 -8.22
CA THR A 80 -3.32 3.31 -9.46
C THR A 80 -3.25 2.08 -10.35
N SER A 81 -4.33 1.78 -11.08
CA SER A 81 -4.37 0.70 -12.07
C SER A 81 -3.93 -0.66 -11.53
N THR A 82 -4.38 -0.99 -10.33
CA THR A 82 -4.03 -2.25 -9.67
C THR A 82 -4.59 -3.43 -10.46
N THR A 83 -3.71 -4.34 -10.87
CA THR A 83 -4.11 -5.55 -11.60
C THR A 83 -4.59 -6.63 -10.61
N ARG A 84 -5.29 -7.64 -11.16
CA ARG A 84 -5.72 -8.79 -10.35
C ARG A 84 -4.51 -9.50 -9.72
N LYS A 85 -3.41 -9.59 -10.46
CA LYS A 85 -2.18 -10.21 -9.95
C LYS A 85 -1.63 -9.46 -8.74
N GLU A 86 -1.67 -8.14 -8.76
CA GLU A 86 -1.24 -7.33 -7.64
C GLU A 86 -2.15 -7.52 -6.42
N VAL A 87 -3.45 -7.59 -6.64
CA VAL A 87 -4.41 -7.87 -5.57
C VAL A 87 -4.08 -9.21 -4.92
N GLU A 88 -3.84 -10.25 -5.73
CA GLU A 88 -3.46 -11.56 -5.22
C GLU A 88 -2.17 -11.52 -4.40
N THR A 89 -1.19 -10.71 -4.84
CA THR A 89 0.04 -10.53 -4.10
C THR A 89 -0.22 -9.96 -2.71
N TYR A 90 -1.08 -8.93 -2.60
CA TYR A 90 -1.41 -8.36 -1.31
C TYR A 90 -2.26 -9.29 -0.45
N GLU A 91 -3.09 -10.13 -1.06
CA GLU A 91 -3.79 -11.19 -0.32
C GLU A 91 -2.79 -12.16 0.31
N GLN A 92 -1.76 -12.55 -0.43
CA GLN A 92 -0.71 -13.42 0.08
C GLN A 92 0.08 -12.76 1.21
N ILE A 93 0.37 -11.47 1.07
CA ILE A 93 1.05 -10.69 2.10
C ILE A 93 0.21 -10.67 3.38
N ALA A 94 -1.09 -10.45 3.25
CA ALA A 94 -1.97 -10.43 4.40
C ALA A 94 -1.97 -11.78 5.13
N ARG A 95 -2.04 -12.88 4.38
CA ARG A 95 -1.99 -14.22 4.96
C ARG A 95 -0.67 -14.49 5.66
N ALA A 96 0.44 -14.12 5.02
CA ALA A 96 1.77 -14.38 5.56
C ALA A 96 2.05 -13.60 6.85
N THR A 97 1.46 -12.42 6.99
CA THR A 97 1.66 -11.54 8.15
C THR A 97 0.56 -11.67 9.19
N GLY A 98 -0.49 -12.45 8.92
CA GLY A 98 -1.63 -12.56 9.82
C GLY A 98 -2.57 -11.37 9.76
N ALA A 99 -2.46 -10.53 8.73
CA ALA A 99 -3.30 -9.36 8.58
C ALA A 99 -4.66 -9.69 7.97
N THR A 100 -5.64 -8.82 8.26
CA THR A 100 -6.93 -8.85 7.59
C THR A 100 -6.89 -7.90 6.40
N LEU A 101 -7.24 -8.38 5.22
CA LEU A 101 -7.30 -7.56 4.01
C LEU A 101 -8.70 -6.97 3.84
N ILE A 102 -8.76 -5.66 3.68
CA ILE A 102 -9.97 -4.93 3.34
C ILE A 102 -9.73 -4.23 2.00
N SER A 103 -10.51 -4.58 1.02
CA SER A 103 -10.35 -4.06 -0.33
C SER A 103 -11.57 -3.27 -0.78
#